data_a54b01a724f99ed3e671cdf09a14aadb
#
_entry.id   a54b01a724f99ed3e671cdf09a14aadb
#
_cell.length_a   1.000
_cell.length_b   1.000
_cell.length_c   1.000
_cell.angle_alpha   90.00
_cell.angle_beta   90.00
_cell.angle_gamma   90.00
#
_symmetry.space_group_name_H-M   'P 1'
#
loop_
_entity.id
_entity.type
_entity.pdbx_description
1 polymer ?
#
loop_
_entity_poly.entity_id
_entity_poly.type
_entity_poly.pdbx_seq_one_letter_code
_entity_poly.pdbx_strand_id
1 'polypeptide(L)'
;MTSLSHKLVRMLLIPMLALSAAGCVGGNDDLDKYINEVKARPGGRIEPLPQVKPYETFTYEAQTLRSPFQPDTSKARANAGPRPEANRPKEYLEQFPLDTLKMVGTLQKNNQRYALLQAQDGLVHRVVPGNYVGQNDGRVVSVTDGEVKVEELVPDGIGGFYKRSAAIGLSD
;
A
#
# COMPACT_ATOMS: atom_id res chain seq x y z
N MET A 1 -50.99 -29.01 -86.02
CA MET A 1 -50.11 -30.05 -85.42
C MET A 1 -49.57 -29.65 -84.05
N THR A 2 -50.04 -28.59 -83.42
CA THR A 2 -49.49 -28.06 -82.13
C THR A 2 -50.24 -28.48 -80.84
N SER A 3 -51.47 -28.99 -80.95
CA SER A 3 -52.30 -29.33 -79.79
C SER A 3 -51.91 -30.66 -79.11
N LEU A 4 -51.30 -31.60 -79.84
CA LEU A 4 -50.94 -32.93 -79.35
C LEU A 4 -49.65 -32.88 -78.47
N SER A 5 -48.73 -32.02 -78.90
CA SER A 5 -47.44 -31.80 -78.17
C SER A 5 -47.67 -31.27 -76.71
N HIS A 6 -48.56 -30.30 -76.55
CA HIS A 6 -48.85 -29.74 -75.23
C HIS A 6 -49.58 -30.70 -74.30
N LYS A 7 -50.39 -31.60 -74.83
CA LYS A 7 -51.03 -32.64 -74.02
C LYS A 7 -50.02 -33.68 -73.54
N LEU A 8 -49.10 -34.08 -74.35
CA LEU A 8 -48.03 -35.02 -74.02
C LEU A 8 -47.05 -34.40 -72.95
N VAL A 9 -46.64 -33.13 -73.09
CA VAL A 9 -45.79 -32.44 -72.15
C VAL A 9 -46.48 -32.28 -70.82
N ARG A 10 -47.77 -31.94 -70.74
CA ARG A 10 -48.55 -31.87 -69.50
C ARG A 10 -48.71 -33.23 -68.86
N MET A 11 -48.91 -34.29 -69.65
CA MET A 11 -49.06 -35.63 -69.08
C MET A 11 -47.77 -36.19 -68.49
N LEU A 12 -46.61 -35.70 -68.88
CA LEU A 12 -45.29 -36.06 -68.32
C LEU A 12 -44.85 -35.17 -67.20
N LEU A 13 -45.24 -33.89 -67.18
CA LEU A 13 -44.87 -32.92 -66.20
C LEU A 13 -45.59 -33.10 -64.81
N ILE A 14 -46.83 -33.57 -64.86
CA ILE A 14 -47.64 -33.79 -63.66
C ILE A 14 -47.10 -34.93 -62.77
N PRO A 15 -46.74 -36.11 -63.32
CA PRO A 15 -46.17 -37.16 -62.44
C PRO A 15 -44.76 -36.82 -61.98
N MET A 16 -43.97 -36.04 -62.71
CA MET A 16 -42.66 -35.62 -62.33
C MET A 16 -42.72 -34.61 -61.14
N LEU A 17 -43.71 -33.71 -61.15
CA LEU A 17 -43.95 -32.78 -60.00
C LEU A 17 -44.47 -33.53 -58.74
N ALA A 18 -45.23 -34.58 -58.93
CA ALA A 18 -45.75 -35.42 -57.84
C ALA A 18 -44.63 -36.24 -57.15
N LEU A 19 -43.60 -36.66 -57.90
CA LEU A 19 -42.46 -37.38 -57.35
C LEU A 19 -41.56 -36.48 -56.51
N SER A 20 -41.44 -35.21 -56.85
CA SER A 20 -40.61 -34.27 -56.08
C SER A 20 -41.25 -33.87 -54.75
N ALA A 21 -42.55 -33.99 -54.56
CA ALA A 21 -43.23 -33.69 -53.31
C ALA A 21 -43.19 -34.85 -52.30
N ALA A 22 -42.86 -36.06 -52.71
CA ALA A 22 -42.78 -37.23 -51.79
C ALA A 22 -41.45 -37.29 -51.00
N GLY A 23 -40.46 -36.47 -51.32
CA GLY A 23 -39.14 -36.51 -50.68
C GLY A 23 -39.05 -35.81 -49.31
N CYS A 24 -40.07 -35.06 -48.88
CA CYS A 24 -40.04 -34.30 -47.63
C CYS A 24 -40.76 -34.92 -46.43
N VAL A 25 -41.22 -36.18 -46.55
CA VAL A 25 -41.85 -36.92 -45.43
C VAL A 25 -40.81 -37.86 -44.78
N GLY A 26 -39.62 -37.38 -44.57
CA GLY A 26 -38.71 -37.99 -43.61
C GLY A 26 -39.14 -37.54 -42.20
N GLY A 27 -39.92 -38.35 -41.54
CA GLY A 27 -40.29 -38.05 -40.17
C GLY A 27 -39.03 -37.92 -39.30
N ASN A 28 -39.02 -36.97 -38.40
CA ASN A 28 -37.94 -36.79 -37.40
C ASN A 28 -38.00 -37.87 -36.30
N ASP A 29 -38.36 -39.10 -36.67
CA ASP A 29 -38.55 -40.23 -35.75
C ASP A 29 -37.31 -40.59 -34.97
N ASP A 30 -36.14 -40.35 -35.57
CA ASP A 30 -34.84 -40.51 -34.92
C ASP A 30 -34.61 -39.43 -33.85
N LEU A 31 -35.04 -38.21 -34.12
CA LEU A 31 -34.96 -37.09 -33.18
C LEU A 31 -35.93 -37.26 -32.00
N ASP A 32 -37.17 -37.70 -32.32
CA ASP A 32 -38.16 -37.97 -31.28
C ASP A 32 -37.75 -39.14 -30.38
N LYS A 33 -37.14 -40.19 -30.96
CA LYS A 33 -36.53 -41.28 -30.18
C LYS A 33 -35.43 -40.79 -29.25
N TYR A 34 -34.51 -39.97 -29.80
CA TYR A 34 -33.43 -39.40 -29.01
C TYR A 34 -33.96 -38.52 -27.87
N ILE A 35 -34.93 -37.66 -28.14
CA ILE A 35 -35.52 -36.77 -27.13
C ILE A 35 -36.20 -37.62 -26.03
N ASN A 36 -36.92 -38.65 -26.42
CA ASN A 36 -37.59 -39.53 -25.47
C ASN A 36 -36.58 -40.34 -24.64
N GLU A 37 -35.49 -40.80 -25.27
CA GLU A 37 -34.43 -41.50 -24.54
C GLU A 37 -33.73 -40.57 -23.54
N VAL A 38 -33.43 -39.32 -23.94
CA VAL A 38 -32.77 -38.34 -23.04
C VAL A 38 -33.72 -37.96 -21.89
N LYS A 39 -35.02 -37.81 -22.18
CA LYS A 39 -36.04 -37.55 -21.12
C LYS A 39 -36.26 -38.75 -20.17
N ALA A 40 -36.09 -39.95 -20.67
CA ALA A 40 -36.22 -41.16 -19.86
C ALA A 40 -34.97 -41.47 -19.03
N ARG A 41 -33.84 -40.82 -19.30
CA ARG A 41 -32.64 -40.97 -18.47
C ARG A 41 -32.94 -40.47 -17.06
N PRO A 42 -32.75 -41.29 -16.03
CA PRO A 42 -32.96 -40.86 -14.64
C PRO A 42 -32.02 -39.67 -14.40
N GLY A 43 -32.56 -38.56 -13.92
CA GLY A 43 -31.77 -37.41 -13.51
C GLY A 43 -30.66 -37.82 -12.55
N GLY A 44 -29.44 -37.32 -12.76
CA GLY A 44 -28.32 -37.59 -11.86
C GLY A 44 -28.74 -37.30 -10.43
N ARG A 45 -28.23 -38.08 -9.49
CA ARG A 45 -28.46 -37.86 -8.05
C ARG A 45 -27.91 -36.47 -7.71
N ILE A 46 -28.79 -35.53 -7.41
CA ILE A 46 -28.39 -34.20 -6.94
C ILE A 46 -27.80 -34.38 -5.54
N GLU A 47 -26.54 -34.03 -5.35
CA GLU A 47 -25.95 -34.04 -4.02
C GLU A 47 -26.73 -33.07 -3.12
N PRO A 48 -27.08 -33.47 -1.89
CA PRO A 48 -27.75 -32.58 -0.96
C PRO A 48 -26.83 -31.36 -0.70
N LEU A 49 -27.43 -30.18 -0.68
CA LEU A 49 -26.72 -28.95 -0.37
C LEU A 49 -25.96 -29.09 0.96
N PRO A 50 -24.72 -28.66 1.05
CA PRO A 50 -23.98 -28.67 2.31
C PRO A 50 -24.78 -27.92 3.37
N GLN A 51 -24.97 -28.55 4.52
CA GLN A 51 -25.64 -27.90 5.65
C GLN A 51 -24.75 -26.76 6.12
N VAL A 52 -25.25 -25.54 5.99
CA VAL A 52 -24.59 -24.34 6.53
C VAL A 52 -24.66 -24.44 8.05
N LYS A 53 -23.51 -24.63 8.71
CA LYS A 53 -23.45 -24.55 10.17
C LYS A 53 -23.88 -23.14 10.59
N PRO A 54 -24.80 -23.02 11.57
CA PRO A 54 -25.18 -21.70 12.07
C PRO A 54 -23.90 -20.99 12.57
N TYR A 55 -23.71 -19.77 12.11
CA TYR A 55 -22.59 -18.93 12.56
C TYR A 55 -22.87 -18.53 14.01
N GLU A 56 -21.94 -18.87 14.92
CA GLU A 56 -21.98 -18.36 16.28
C GLU A 56 -21.62 -16.89 16.26
N THR A 57 -22.57 -16.03 16.62
CA THR A 57 -22.33 -14.61 16.73
C THR A 57 -21.42 -14.33 17.91
N PHE A 58 -20.22 -13.84 17.63
CA PHE A 58 -19.30 -13.38 18.67
C PHE A 58 -19.78 -12.03 19.20
N THR A 59 -20.09 -11.98 20.51
CA THR A 59 -20.41 -10.71 21.18
C THR A 59 -19.10 -10.06 21.62
N TYR A 60 -18.84 -8.85 21.15
CA TYR A 60 -17.67 -8.08 21.55
C TYR A 60 -17.89 -7.49 22.94
N GLU A 61 -17.27 -8.09 23.95
CA GLU A 61 -17.43 -7.67 25.36
C GLU A 61 -16.37 -6.64 25.81
N ALA A 62 -15.49 -6.21 24.92
CA ALA A 62 -14.40 -5.31 25.23
C ALA A 62 -14.77 -3.81 25.10
N GLN A 63 -16.05 -3.46 25.09
CA GLN A 63 -16.52 -2.07 25.00
C GLN A 63 -16.05 -1.18 26.17
N THR A 64 -15.81 -1.79 27.33
CA THR A 64 -15.31 -1.10 28.51
C THR A 64 -13.79 -1.02 28.57
N LEU A 65 -13.10 -1.75 27.70
CA LEU A 65 -11.66 -1.69 27.62
C LEU A 65 -11.23 -0.43 26.86
N ARG A 66 -10.06 0.06 27.24
CA ARG A 66 -9.46 1.22 26.59
C ARG A 66 -9.24 0.96 25.10
N SER A 67 -9.58 1.94 24.26
CA SER A 67 -9.31 1.88 22.82
C SER A 67 -7.80 1.73 22.56
N PRO A 68 -7.37 0.77 21.73
CA PRO A 68 -5.95 0.61 21.38
C PRO A 68 -5.39 1.80 20.58
N PHE A 69 -6.26 2.66 20.05
CA PHE A 69 -5.88 3.86 19.31
C PHE A 69 -5.76 5.11 20.19
N GLN A 70 -6.12 5.03 21.44
CA GLN A 70 -5.87 6.13 22.36
C GLN A 70 -4.45 6.04 22.92
N PRO A 71 -3.63 7.10 22.80
CA PRO A 71 -2.27 7.11 23.33
C PRO A 71 -2.29 6.90 24.85
N ASP A 72 -1.33 6.12 25.37
CA ASP A 72 -1.20 5.85 26.79
C ASP A 72 -0.53 7.02 27.50
N THR A 73 -1.33 8.01 27.86
CA THR A 73 -0.84 9.21 28.56
C THR A 73 -0.29 8.91 29.97
N SER A 74 -0.66 7.77 30.57
CA SER A 74 -0.10 7.37 31.87
C SER A 74 1.36 6.93 31.74
N LYS A 75 1.72 6.22 30.67
CA LYS A 75 3.10 5.85 30.35
C LYS A 75 3.94 7.04 29.89
N ALA A 76 3.33 7.99 29.15
CA ALA A 76 3.99 9.22 28.74
C ALA A 76 4.41 10.09 29.94
N ARG A 77 3.62 10.10 31.02
CA ARG A 77 3.97 10.80 32.26
C ARG A 77 5.02 10.08 33.10
N ALA A 78 5.05 8.77 33.07
CA ALA A 78 6.03 7.96 33.83
C ALA A 78 7.42 7.97 33.15
N ASN A 79 7.49 8.10 31.86
CA ASN A 79 8.74 8.29 31.12
C ASN A 79 9.08 9.79 31.07
N ALA A 80 9.59 10.32 32.21
CA ALA A 80 10.27 11.60 32.21
C ALA A 80 11.61 11.47 31.47
N GLY A 81 11.52 11.21 30.16
CA GLY A 81 12.67 11.22 29.26
C GLY A 81 13.31 12.62 29.20
N PRO A 82 14.44 12.74 28.51
CA PRO A 82 15.08 14.04 28.31
C PRO A 82 14.07 15.00 27.66
N ARG A 83 14.08 16.24 28.10
CA ARG A 83 13.22 17.30 27.55
C ARG A 83 14.08 18.44 27.04
N PRO A 84 13.64 19.11 25.96
CA PRO A 84 14.29 20.34 25.51
C PRO A 84 14.31 21.40 26.62
N GLU A 85 15.40 22.12 26.72
CA GLU A 85 15.54 23.27 27.64
C GLU A 85 14.80 24.47 27.08
N ALA A 86 13.54 24.68 27.51
CA ALA A 86 12.67 25.72 26.98
C ALA A 86 13.14 27.15 27.29
N ASN A 87 13.95 27.35 28.36
CA ASN A 87 14.30 28.69 28.85
C ASN A 87 15.68 29.20 28.40
N ARG A 88 16.34 28.53 27.42
CA ARG A 88 17.60 29.03 26.85
C ARG A 88 17.36 29.83 25.58
N PRO A 89 18.17 30.85 25.30
CA PRO A 89 18.17 31.49 24.00
C PRO A 89 18.61 30.46 22.96
N LYS A 90 17.93 30.41 21.83
CA LYS A 90 18.32 29.53 20.72
C LYS A 90 19.54 30.07 19.99
N GLU A 91 20.46 29.17 19.66
CA GLU A 91 21.63 29.49 18.85
C GLU A 91 21.23 29.59 17.37
N TYR A 92 22.03 30.29 16.59
CA TYR A 92 21.74 30.56 15.18
C TYR A 92 21.59 29.28 14.34
N LEU A 93 22.45 28.28 14.58
CA LEU A 93 22.42 27.02 13.85
C LEU A 93 21.22 26.13 14.17
N GLU A 94 20.43 26.43 15.19
CA GLU A 94 19.18 25.72 15.52
C GLU A 94 18.00 26.12 14.59
N GLN A 95 18.18 27.15 13.77
CA GLN A 95 17.17 27.53 12.75
C GLN A 95 17.17 26.60 11.56
N PHE A 96 18.27 25.89 11.33
CA PHE A 96 18.48 25.03 10.18
C PHE A 96 18.31 23.55 10.56
N PRO A 97 17.71 22.71 9.68
CA PRO A 97 17.73 21.26 9.88
C PRO A 97 19.17 20.72 9.92
N LEU A 98 19.42 19.70 10.74
CA LEU A 98 20.76 19.16 10.93
C LEU A 98 21.40 18.64 9.64
N ASP A 99 20.59 18.04 8.77
CA ASP A 99 20.98 17.48 7.47
C ASP A 99 21.39 18.54 6.43
N THR A 100 21.05 19.80 6.66
CA THR A 100 21.44 20.92 5.79
C THR A 100 22.76 21.57 6.21
N LEU A 101 23.25 21.23 7.40
CA LEU A 101 24.52 21.73 7.90
C LEU A 101 25.68 20.90 7.36
N LYS A 102 26.72 21.56 6.86
CA LYS A 102 27.91 20.91 6.31
C LYS A 102 29.14 21.26 7.13
N MET A 103 29.92 20.28 7.51
CA MET A 103 31.21 20.52 8.12
C MET A 103 32.23 20.84 7.01
N VAL A 104 32.80 22.04 7.03
CA VAL A 104 33.76 22.51 6.03
C VAL A 104 35.19 22.50 6.54
N GLY A 105 35.39 22.16 7.80
CA GLY A 105 36.75 22.06 8.37
C GLY A 105 36.77 22.14 9.89
N THR A 106 37.99 22.16 10.41
CA THR A 106 38.28 22.35 11.84
C THR A 106 39.25 23.49 12.08
N LEU A 107 39.16 24.09 13.25
CA LEU A 107 40.09 25.08 13.71
C LEU A 107 40.55 24.75 15.12
N GLN A 108 41.84 24.77 15.37
CA GLN A 108 42.40 24.60 16.71
C GLN A 108 42.92 25.92 17.24
N LYS A 109 42.48 26.34 18.40
CA LYS A 109 42.94 27.56 19.07
C LYS A 109 42.98 27.31 20.59
N ASN A 110 44.10 27.67 21.24
CA ASN A 110 44.29 27.54 22.68
C ASN A 110 43.94 26.14 23.21
N ASN A 111 44.43 25.11 22.56
CA ASN A 111 44.17 23.69 22.87
C ASN A 111 42.68 23.26 22.78
N GLN A 112 41.81 24.12 22.25
CA GLN A 112 40.40 23.80 21.98
C GLN A 112 40.19 23.63 20.48
N ARG A 113 39.44 22.54 20.12
CA ARG A 113 39.07 22.27 18.75
C ARG A 113 37.66 22.79 18.49
N TYR A 114 37.52 23.48 17.36
CA TYR A 114 36.27 24.01 16.84
C TYR A 114 35.96 23.28 15.53
N ALA A 115 34.71 22.92 15.33
CA ALA A 115 34.27 22.59 13.97
C ALA A 115 33.74 23.85 13.28
N LEU A 116 33.93 23.89 11.97
CA LEU A 116 33.39 24.92 11.10
C LEU A 116 32.20 24.34 10.38
N LEU A 117 31.00 24.78 10.74
CA LEU A 117 29.75 24.34 10.12
C LEU A 117 29.25 25.45 9.19
N GLN A 118 29.01 25.10 7.94
CA GLN A 118 28.38 25.97 6.96
C GLN A 118 26.89 25.71 6.98
N ALA A 119 26.10 26.76 7.16
CA ALA A 119 24.65 26.70 7.07
C ALA A 119 24.17 26.91 5.63
N GLN A 120 22.89 26.74 5.39
CA GLN A 120 22.27 26.83 4.07
C GLN A 120 22.37 28.26 3.45
N ASP A 121 22.53 29.28 4.28
CA ASP A 121 22.75 30.67 3.88
C ASP A 121 24.18 30.96 3.41
N GLY A 122 25.07 29.95 3.46
CA GLY A 122 26.46 30.05 3.09
C GLY A 122 27.40 30.58 4.20
N LEU A 123 26.83 30.95 5.36
CA LEU A 123 27.65 31.44 6.48
C LEU A 123 28.31 30.28 7.22
N VAL A 124 29.55 30.49 7.65
CA VAL A 124 30.32 29.50 8.40
C VAL A 124 30.40 29.90 9.88
N HIS A 125 29.94 28.99 10.71
CA HIS A 125 29.91 29.18 12.16
C HIS A 125 30.88 28.24 12.87
N ARG A 126 31.49 28.70 13.94
CA ARG A 126 32.37 27.90 14.78
C ARG A 126 31.53 27.25 15.89
N VAL A 127 31.65 25.94 16.03
CA VAL A 127 30.98 25.20 17.10
C VAL A 127 31.96 24.41 17.93
N VAL A 128 31.62 24.24 19.21
CA VAL A 128 32.38 23.47 20.20
C VAL A 128 31.43 22.47 20.87
N PRO A 129 31.97 21.46 21.54
CA PRO A 129 31.14 20.61 22.41
C PRO A 129 30.35 21.47 23.41
N GLY A 130 29.03 21.22 23.49
CA GLY A 130 28.08 21.98 24.30
C GLY A 130 27.22 22.97 23.54
N ASN A 131 27.62 23.44 22.32
CA ASN A 131 26.73 24.25 21.47
C ASN A 131 25.54 23.46 20.96
N TYR A 132 24.53 24.19 20.52
CA TYR A 132 23.30 23.61 19.96
C TYR A 132 23.22 23.85 18.45
N VAL A 133 22.81 22.81 17.74
CA VAL A 133 22.69 22.82 16.27
C VAL A 133 21.46 21.98 15.85
N GLY A 134 20.83 22.36 14.75
CA GLY A 134 19.66 21.63 14.27
C GLY A 134 18.36 21.97 14.98
N GLN A 135 17.25 21.73 14.32
CA GLN A 135 15.91 22.11 14.81
C GLN A 135 15.40 21.26 15.99
N ASN A 136 16.04 20.11 16.24
CA ASN A 136 15.65 19.15 17.26
C ASN A 136 16.51 19.28 18.53
N ASP A 137 16.86 20.48 18.95
CA ASP A 137 17.70 20.73 20.13
C ASP A 137 18.98 19.87 20.14
N GLY A 138 19.62 19.73 19.00
CA GLY A 138 20.81 18.91 18.80
C GLY A 138 22.01 19.50 19.54
N ARG A 139 22.50 18.82 20.57
CA ARG A 139 23.67 19.24 21.32
C ARG A 139 24.94 18.62 20.77
N VAL A 140 25.93 19.42 20.47
CA VAL A 140 27.26 18.95 20.06
C VAL A 140 27.92 18.24 21.24
N VAL A 141 28.22 16.95 21.05
CA VAL A 141 28.85 16.08 22.06
C VAL A 141 30.37 16.09 21.90
N SER A 142 30.84 15.94 20.67
CA SER A 142 32.28 15.91 20.40
C SER A 142 32.57 16.44 18.99
N VAL A 143 33.81 16.99 18.84
CA VAL A 143 34.34 17.47 17.58
C VAL A 143 35.65 16.73 17.31
N THR A 144 35.73 16.05 16.18
CA THR A 144 36.92 15.39 15.66
C THR A 144 37.36 16.08 14.37
N ASP A 145 38.46 15.65 13.75
CA ASP A 145 38.95 16.25 12.51
C ASP A 145 38.04 15.93 11.31
N GLY A 146 37.29 14.82 11.36
CA GLY A 146 36.43 14.36 10.28
C GLY A 146 34.93 14.44 10.52
N GLU A 147 34.50 14.63 11.79
CA GLU A 147 33.07 14.63 12.11
C GLU A 147 32.72 15.42 13.39
N VAL A 148 31.52 15.91 13.44
CA VAL A 148 30.86 16.47 14.63
C VAL A 148 29.78 15.53 15.07
N LYS A 149 29.88 14.99 16.30
CA LYS A 149 28.82 14.16 16.89
C LYS A 149 27.82 15.04 17.62
N VAL A 150 26.54 14.82 17.30
CA VAL A 150 25.41 15.58 17.83
C VAL A 150 24.41 14.60 18.47
N GLU A 151 23.85 14.99 19.59
CA GLU A 151 22.76 14.27 20.25
C GLU A 151 21.49 15.12 20.15
N GLU A 152 20.53 14.67 19.33
CA GLU A 152 19.24 15.35 19.13
C GLU A 152 18.16 14.82 20.05
N LEU A 153 17.19 15.66 20.37
CA LEU A 153 15.97 15.30 21.07
C LEU A 153 14.81 15.23 20.08
N VAL A 154 14.41 14.02 19.74
CA VAL A 154 13.34 13.79 18.77
C VAL A 154 12.05 13.44 19.51
N PRO A 155 10.89 14.06 19.17
CA PRO A 155 9.62 13.73 19.78
C PRO A 155 9.21 12.28 19.47
N ASP A 156 8.69 11.56 20.47
CA ASP A 156 8.25 10.17 20.35
C ASP A 156 6.81 10.02 19.83
N GLY A 157 6.12 11.12 19.55
CA GLY A 157 4.73 11.16 19.06
C GLY A 157 3.67 10.99 20.16
N ILE A 158 4.04 10.67 21.39
CA ILE A 158 3.13 10.51 22.55
C ILE A 158 3.37 11.53 23.66
N GLY A 159 4.12 12.61 23.34
CA GLY A 159 4.39 13.73 24.23
C GLY A 159 5.68 13.62 25.03
N GLY A 160 6.53 12.64 24.73
CA GLY A 160 7.91 12.50 25.22
C GLY A 160 8.94 12.79 24.17
N PHE A 161 10.22 12.69 24.56
CA PHE A 161 11.38 12.84 23.67
C PHE A 161 12.36 11.69 23.92
N TYR A 162 13.04 11.29 22.88
CA TYR A 162 14.17 10.36 22.97
C TYR A 162 15.42 10.96 22.35
N LYS A 163 16.57 10.51 22.81
CA LYS A 163 17.86 10.94 22.29
C LYS A 163 18.20 10.14 21.04
N ARG A 164 18.60 10.85 19.99
CA ARG A 164 19.12 10.29 18.75
C ARG A 164 20.52 10.81 18.50
N SER A 165 21.47 9.90 18.32
CA SER A 165 22.82 10.27 17.90
C SER A 165 22.86 10.51 16.40
N ALA A 166 23.46 11.62 16.00
CA ALA A 166 23.72 11.98 14.61
C ALA A 166 25.17 12.46 14.47
N ALA A 167 25.69 12.44 13.25
CA ALA A 167 27.01 12.95 12.95
C ALA A 167 26.99 13.80 11.68
N ILE A 168 27.72 14.92 11.68
CA ILE A 168 27.96 15.76 10.51
C ILE A 168 29.39 15.49 10.07
N GLY A 169 29.56 14.80 8.95
CA GLY A 169 30.87 14.53 8.38
C GLY A 169 31.49 15.72 7.66
N LEU A 170 32.82 15.71 7.54
CA LEU A 170 33.53 16.66 6.71
C LEU A 170 33.07 16.53 5.26
N SER A 171 32.67 17.64 4.66
CA SER A 171 32.27 17.71 3.26
C SER A 171 33.51 17.86 2.39
N ASP A 172 33.67 16.97 1.41
CA ASP A 172 34.70 17.04 0.37
C ASP A 172 34.38 18.17 -0.62
#